data_97f917317fb87c3aef1e81078a31fece
#
_entry.id   97f917317fb87c3aef1e81078a31fece
#
_cell.length_a   1.000
_cell.length_b   1.000
_cell.length_c   1.000
_cell.angle_alpha   90.00
_cell.angle_beta   90.00
_cell.angle_gamma   90.00
#
_symmetry.space_group_name_H-M   'P 1'
#
loop_
_entity.id
_entity.type
_entity.pdbx_description
1 polymer ?
#
loop_
_entity_poly.entity_id
_entity_poly.type
_entity_poly.pdbx_seq_one_letter_code
_entity_poly.pdbx_strand_id
1 'polypeptide(L)'
;MRARSLVGAAALAIGATAGAAAYVVARVQGRARGDVEDYLAGRVSADAPVLCLGASIVRGKASVDFVQMLRERVPHRTFVNAGVNGNVAWEVLQRLDDVIACAPGEVVVLVGTNDIQATMDPAAGESARRSKGLPETPSLRWYEECLAQVVRRLRDAGADVALCSLPPLGQDLDDAANARVREFNAAIARVAEAQGATYLPVYERLATLLASQGADAGPAWTGSWEPGVRSLAEHFLLGRSFDEVAARAGLVLSPDGVHLDTTGAAIVADLAAEFLSGDDPVGD
;
A
#
# COMPACT_ATOMS: atom_id res chain seq x y z
N MET A 1 0.63 -5.66 53.06
CA MET A 1 -0.49 -5.43 52.13
C MET A 1 -0.12 -4.64 50.87
N ARG A 2 0.88 -3.72 50.85
CA ARG A 2 1.21 -2.87 49.68
C ARG A 2 1.90 -3.62 48.49
N ALA A 3 2.66 -4.69 48.72
CA ALA A 3 3.38 -5.39 47.65
C ALA A 3 2.45 -6.23 46.72
N ARG A 4 1.37 -6.82 47.29
CA ARG A 4 0.40 -7.59 46.51
C ARG A 4 -0.44 -6.72 45.56
N SER A 5 -0.72 -5.48 45.93
CA SER A 5 -1.47 -4.53 45.09
C SER A 5 -0.66 -4.01 43.90
N LEU A 6 0.69 -3.84 44.08
CA LEU A 6 1.57 -3.41 42.98
C LEU A 6 1.79 -4.50 41.93
N VAL A 7 1.94 -5.76 42.36
CA VAL A 7 2.06 -6.89 41.42
C VAL A 7 0.76 -7.11 40.63
N GLY A 8 -0.40 -6.97 41.32
CA GLY A 8 -1.72 -7.05 40.63
C GLY A 8 -1.93 -5.91 39.65
N ALA A 9 -1.55 -4.68 39.98
CA ALA A 9 -1.66 -3.54 39.08
C ALA A 9 -0.71 -3.66 37.85
N ALA A 10 0.52 -4.14 38.07
CA ALA A 10 1.47 -4.38 36.99
C ALA A 10 0.99 -5.50 36.06
N ALA A 11 0.46 -6.61 36.60
CA ALA A 11 -0.10 -7.70 35.80
C ALA A 11 -1.34 -7.26 34.99
N LEU A 12 -2.20 -6.42 35.56
CA LEU A 12 -3.35 -5.84 34.85
C LEU A 12 -2.91 -4.85 33.76
N ALA A 13 -1.88 -4.04 34.00
CA ALA A 13 -1.33 -3.11 33.02
C ALA A 13 -0.69 -3.86 31.85
N ILE A 14 0.11 -4.92 32.11
CA ILE A 14 0.71 -5.77 31.08
C ILE A 14 -0.39 -6.52 30.28
N GLY A 15 -1.41 -7.02 30.94
CA GLY A 15 -2.56 -7.64 30.28
C GLY A 15 -3.34 -6.68 29.38
N ALA A 16 -3.55 -5.43 29.84
CA ALA A 16 -4.22 -4.40 29.06
C ALA A 16 -3.41 -3.98 27.82
N THR A 17 -2.09 -3.83 27.96
CA THR A 17 -1.21 -3.48 26.82
C THR A 17 -1.12 -4.63 25.81
N ALA A 18 -1.02 -5.87 26.26
CA ALA A 18 -1.03 -7.03 25.38
C ALA A 18 -2.39 -7.20 24.64
N GLY A 19 -3.51 -6.97 25.34
CA GLY A 19 -4.85 -6.97 24.75
C GLY A 19 -5.02 -5.88 23.71
N ALA A 20 -4.55 -4.65 23.99
CA ALA A 20 -4.58 -3.54 23.04
C ALA A 20 -3.74 -3.84 21.79
N ALA A 21 -2.53 -4.35 21.97
CA ALA A 21 -1.68 -4.75 20.84
C ALA A 21 -2.34 -5.85 19.99
N ALA A 22 -2.88 -6.90 20.62
CA ALA A 22 -3.58 -7.97 19.92
C ALA A 22 -4.81 -7.45 19.15
N TYR A 23 -5.57 -6.52 19.73
CA TYR A 23 -6.70 -5.87 19.06
C TYR A 23 -6.24 -5.09 17.82
N VAL A 24 -5.19 -4.24 17.92
CA VAL A 24 -4.65 -3.49 16.78
C VAL A 24 -4.19 -4.45 15.68
N VAL A 25 -3.42 -5.50 16.03
CA VAL A 25 -2.98 -6.51 15.07
C VAL A 25 -4.17 -7.18 14.39
N ALA A 26 -5.19 -7.59 15.12
CA ALA A 26 -6.39 -8.21 14.56
C ALA A 26 -7.13 -7.26 13.60
N ARG A 27 -7.20 -5.96 13.92
CA ARG A 27 -7.82 -4.94 13.03
C ARG A 27 -7.04 -4.75 11.74
N VAL A 28 -5.72 -4.63 11.84
CA VAL A 28 -4.82 -4.43 10.69
C VAL A 28 -4.74 -5.68 9.80
N GLN A 29 -4.70 -6.87 10.42
CA GLN A 29 -4.67 -8.14 9.70
C GLN A 29 -6.06 -8.60 9.24
N GLY A 30 -7.13 -7.96 9.72
CA GLY A 30 -8.50 -8.22 9.30
C GLY A 30 -8.66 -8.12 7.78
N ARG A 31 -9.57 -8.90 7.22
CA ARG A 31 -9.81 -8.94 5.77
C ARG A 31 -10.26 -7.58 5.23
N ALA A 32 -9.86 -7.27 4.00
CA ALA A 32 -10.42 -6.13 3.28
C ALA A 32 -11.87 -6.43 2.90
N ARG A 33 -12.69 -5.39 2.74
CA ARG A 33 -14.07 -5.56 2.26
C ARG A 33 -14.06 -5.96 0.78
N GLY A 34 -14.78 -7.04 0.44
CA GLY A 34 -14.85 -7.55 -0.93
C GLY A 34 -13.48 -7.96 -1.44
N ASP A 35 -12.74 -8.76 -0.67
CA ASP A 35 -11.45 -9.30 -1.08
C ASP A 35 -11.59 -10.49 -2.04
N VAL A 36 -10.45 -10.99 -2.52
CA VAL A 36 -10.38 -12.12 -3.46
C VAL A 36 -11.14 -13.35 -2.94
N GLU A 37 -11.02 -13.65 -1.63
CA GLU A 37 -11.73 -14.80 -1.03
C GLU A 37 -13.25 -14.58 -1.00
N ASP A 38 -13.72 -13.34 -0.76
CA ASP A 38 -15.14 -13.02 -0.83
C ASP A 38 -15.71 -13.22 -2.24
N TYR A 39 -14.91 -12.83 -3.25
CA TYR A 39 -15.30 -12.99 -4.64
C TYR A 39 -15.32 -14.46 -5.06
N LEU A 40 -14.25 -15.22 -4.81
CA LEU A 40 -14.14 -16.62 -5.14
C LEU A 40 -15.18 -17.49 -4.39
N ALA A 41 -15.59 -17.07 -3.19
CA ALA A 41 -16.67 -17.72 -2.44
C ALA A 41 -18.09 -17.31 -2.89
N GLY A 42 -18.23 -16.49 -3.92
CA GLY A 42 -19.53 -16.01 -4.44
C GLY A 42 -20.27 -15.02 -3.53
N ARG A 43 -19.58 -14.44 -2.54
CA ARG A 43 -20.19 -13.39 -1.67
C ARG A 43 -20.21 -12.01 -2.37
N VAL A 44 -19.36 -11.85 -3.34
CA VAL A 44 -19.36 -10.72 -4.31
C VAL A 44 -19.35 -11.36 -5.69
N SER A 45 -20.19 -10.88 -6.60
CA SER A 45 -20.28 -11.42 -7.96
C SER A 45 -20.37 -10.28 -8.97
N ALA A 46 -19.61 -10.40 -10.04
CA ALA A 46 -19.69 -9.54 -11.22
C ALA A 46 -19.01 -10.23 -12.40
N ASP A 47 -19.43 -9.88 -13.60
CA ASP A 47 -18.68 -10.19 -14.82
C ASP A 47 -17.53 -9.17 -14.94
N ALA A 48 -16.30 -9.66 -15.14
CA ALA A 48 -15.09 -8.85 -15.30
C ALA A 48 -14.91 -7.76 -14.23
N PRO A 49 -14.67 -8.12 -12.94
CA PRO A 49 -14.48 -7.14 -11.87
C PRO A 49 -13.19 -6.34 -12.06
N VAL A 50 -13.14 -5.15 -11.47
CA VAL A 50 -11.89 -4.39 -11.31
C VAL A 50 -11.14 -4.89 -10.07
N LEU A 51 -9.89 -5.31 -10.22
CA LEU A 51 -9.07 -5.69 -9.08
C LEU A 51 -8.06 -4.60 -8.73
N CYS A 52 -7.94 -4.30 -7.42
CA CYS A 52 -6.86 -3.49 -6.89
C CYS A 52 -5.85 -4.43 -6.21
N LEU A 53 -4.67 -4.60 -6.83
CA LEU A 53 -3.65 -5.58 -6.46
C LEU A 53 -2.45 -4.89 -5.81
N GLY A 54 -2.03 -5.34 -4.62
CA GLY A 54 -0.86 -4.75 -3.97
C GLY A 54 -0.65 -5.13 -2.51
N ALA A 55 -0.12 -4.19 -1.74
CA ALA A 55 0.25 -4.40 -0.35
C ALA A 55 -0.71 -3.68 0.63
N SER A 56 -0.16 -3.08 1.71
CA SER A 56 -0.94 -2.46 2.80
C SER A 56 -1.72 -1.22 2.36
N ILE A 57 -1.21 -0.44 1.42
CA ILE A 57 -1.89 0.74 0.87
C ILE A 57 -3.18 0.29 0.16
N VAL A 58 -3.10 -0.76 -0.66
CA VAL A 58 -4.26 -1.34 -1.35
C VAL A 58 -5.24 -1.96 -0.35
N ARG A 59 -4.72 -2.67 0.68
CA ARG A 59 -5.57 -3.28 1.71
C ARG A 59 -6.43 -2.28 2.47
N GLY A 60 -5.96 -1.04 2.65
CA GLY A 60 -6.72 0.03 3.27
C GLY A 60 -7.02 -0.15 4.76
N LYS A 61 -6.13 -0.85 5.52
CA LYS A 61 -6.26 -1.03 6.98
C LYS A 61 -5.25 -0.21 7.79
N ALA A 62 -4.11 0.10 7.21
CA ALA A 62 -3.10 0.99 7.75
C ALA A 62 -3.05 2.33 7.00
N SER A 63 -3.89 2.48 6.00
CA SER A 63 -4.07 3.60 5.07
C SER A 63 -5.55 3.90 4.95
N VAL A 64 -5.91 5.09 4.50
CA VAL A 64 -7.27 5.32 4.00
C VAL A 64 -7.53 4.37 2.82
N ASP A 65 -8.72 3.78 2.80
CA ASP A 65 -9.11 2.77 1.79
C ASP A 65 -9.51 3.44 0.46
N PHE A 66 -8.53 3.62 -0.43
CA PHE A 66 -8.79 4.18 -1.76
C PHE A 66 -9.68 3.27 -2.63
N VAL A 67 -9.71 1.95 -2.38
CA VAL A 67 -10.61 1.03 -3.08
C VAL A 67 -12.07 1.30 -2.70
N GLN A 68 -12.32 1.71 -1.46
CA GLN A 68 -13.65 2.17 -1.05
C GLN A 68 -14.01 3.50 -1.74
N MET A 69 -13.06 4.42 -1.88
CA MET A 69 -13.28 5.66 -2.65
C MET A 69 -13.59 5.37 -4.12
N LEU A 70 -12.93 4.37 -4.73
CA LEU A 70 -13.24 3.93 -6.10
C LEU A 70 -14.67 3.41 -6.23
N ARG A 71 -15.16 2.62 -5.25
CA ARG A 71 -16.55 2.17 -5.24
C ARG A 71 -17.56 3.31 -5.23
N GLU A 72 -17.20 4.42 -4.62
CA GLU A 72 -18.02 5.63 -4.55
C GLU A 72 -17.94 6.45 -5.83
N ARG A 73 -16.76 6.55 -6.48
CA ARG A 73 -16.55 7.27 -7.73
C ARG A 73 -17.10 6.55 -8.95
N VAL A 74 -17.03 5.22 -8.97
CA VAL A 74 -17.42 4.37 -10.11
C VAL A 74 -18.42 3.30 -9.63
N PRO A 75 -19.62 3.70 -9.17
CA PRO A 75 -20.55 2.81 -8.47
C PRO A 75 -21.18 1.71 -9.34
N HIS A 76 -21.04 1.81 -10.65
CA HIS A 76 -21.51 0.82 -11.60
C HIS A 76 -20.50 -0.33 -11.84
N ARG A 77 -19.30 -0.26 -11.25
CA ARG A 77 -18.26 -1.29 -11.33
C ARG A 77 -18.12 -2.04 -10.00
N THR A 78 -17.77 -3.29 -10.09
CA THR A 78 -17.46 -4.12 -8.90
C THR A 78 -15.96 -4.15 -8.66
N PHE A 79 -15.55 -3.79 -7.45
CA PHE A 79 -14.15 -3.75 -7.05
C PHE A 79 -13.80 -4.88 -6.09
N VAL A 80 -12.75 -5.62 -6.42
CA VAL A 80 -12.16 -6.65 -5.56
C VAL A 80 -10.82 -6.15 -5.00
N ASN A 81 -10.71 -6.13 -3.68
CA ASN A 81 -9.49 -5.71 -2.99
C ASN A 81 -8.53 -6.90 -2.85
N ALA A 82 -7.43 -6.88 -3.60
CA ALA A 82 -6.39 -7.90 -3.57
C ALA A 82 -5.11 -7.39 -2.84
N GLY A 83 -5.27 -6.53 -1.82
CA GLY A 83 -4.18 -6.03 -0.98
C GLY A 83 -3.82 -7.00 0.15
N VAL A 84 -2.53 -7.28 0.35
CA VAL A 84 -2.00 -8.08 1.47
C VAL A 84 -0.85 -7.32 2.14
N ASN A 85 -1.00 -7.02 3.44
CA ASN A 85 -0.02 -6.23 4.18
C ASN A 85 1.40 -6.80 4.06
N GLY A 86 2.36 -5.90 3.82
CA GLY A 86 3.77 -6.24 3.79
C GLY A 86 4.24 -6.97 2.53
N ASN A 87 3.35 -7.30 1.56
CA ASN A 87 3.80 -8.01 0.37
C ASN A 87 4.85 -7.20 -0.41
N VAL A 88 5.90 -7.89 -0.84
CA VAL A 88 6.81 -7.49 -1.91
C VAL A 88 6.28 -8.01 -3.25
N ALA A 89 6.83 -7.53 -4.37
CA ALA A 89 6.36 -7.90 -5.72
C ALA A 89 6.41 -9.42 -5.96
N TRP A 90 7.41 -10.12 -5.44
CA TRP A 90 7.49 -11.59 -5.53
C TRP A 90 6.32 -12.28 -4.82
N GLU A 91 5.93 -11.84 -3.61
CA GLU A 91 4.80 -12.43 -2.90
C GLU A 91 3.48 -12.20 -3.64
N VAL A 92 3.34 -11.04 -4.31
CA VAL A 92 2.20 -10.78 -5.21
C VAL A 92 2.19 -11.76 -6.37
N LEU A 93 3.35 -12.01 -7.00
CA LEU A 93 3.49 -12.98 -8.08
C LEU A 93 3.11 -14.41 -7.63
N GLN A 94 3.47 -14.82 -6.41
CA GLN A 94 3.16 -16.17 -5.89
C GLN A 94 1.65 -16.42 -5.68
N ARG A 95 0.85 -15.37 -5.44
CA ARG A 95 -0.61 -15.49 -5.24
C ARG A 95 -1.44 -15.04 -6.43
N LEU A 96 -0.81 -14.86 -7.59
CA LEU A 96 -1.47 -14.30 -8.76
C LEU A 96 -2.53 -15.22 -9.35
N ASP A 97 -2.45 -16.54 -9.12
CA ASP A 97 -3.44 -17.49 -9.60
C ASP A 97 -4.84 -17.22 -9.04
N ASP A 98 -4.95 -16.89 -7.75
CA ASP A 98 -6.21 -16.54 -7.12
C ASP A 98 -6.78 -15.21 -7.68
N VAL A 99 -5.90 -14.28 -8.03
CA VAL A 99 -6.29 -13.00 -8.67
C VAL A 99 -6.82 -13.26 -10.08
N ILE A 100 -6.15 -14.08 -10.86
CA ILE A 100 -6.56 -14.47 -12.21
C ILE A 100 -7.86 -15.28 -12.18
N ALA A 101 -8.05 -16.12 -11.16
CA ALA A 101 -9.29 -16.89 -10.99
C ALA A 101 -10.54 -16.02 -10.78
N CYS A 102 -10.36 -14.74 -10.40
CA CYS A 102 -11.45 -13.77 -10.36
C CYS A 102 -11.87 -13.27 -11.76
N ALA A 103 -11.18 -13.67 -12.84
CA ALA A 103 -11.41 -13.22 -14.21
C ALA A 103 -11.56 -11.69 -14.35
N PRO A 104 -10.55 -10.90 -13.90
CA PRO A 104 -10.64 -9.44 -13.91
C PRO A 104 -10.69 -8.88 -15.33
N GLY A 105 -11.50 -7.83 -15.54
CA GLY A 105 -11.45 -7.02 -16.75
C GLY A 105 -10.30 -6.00 -16.69
N GLU A 106 -10.13 -5.34 -15.53
CA GLU A 106 -9.06 -4.39 -15.30
C GLU A 106 -8.38 -4.65 -13.95
N VAL A 107 -7.07 -4.37 -13.89
CA VAL A 107 -6.28 -4.51 -12.66
C VAL A 107 -5.43 -3.26 -12.43
N VAL A 108 -5.66 -2.59 -11.29
CA VAL A 108 -4.83 -1.49 -10.80
C VAL A 108 -3.80 -2.06 -9.84
N VAL A 109 -2.51 -1.93 -10.15
CA VAL A 109 -1.41 -2.51 -9.36
C VAL A 109 -0.66 -1.41 -8.63
N LEU A 110 -0.56 -1.53 -7.29
CA LEU A 110 0.26 -0.66 -6.43
C LEU A 110 1.06 -1.54 -5.47
N VAL A 111 2.27 -1.90 -5.85
CA VAL A 111 3.20 -2.73 -5.06
C VAL A 111 4.65 -2.29 -5.30
N GLY A 112 5.48 -2.34 -4.26
CA GLY A 112 6.90 -2.01 -4.36
C GLY A 112 7.45 -1.23 -3.16
N THR A 113 6.60 -0.58 -2.36
CA THR A 113 7.06 0.16 -1.16
C THR A 113 7.83 -0.72 -0.19
N ASN A 114 7.40 -1.97 0.03
CA ASN A 114 8.13 -2.93 0.87
C ASN A 114 9.44 -3.41 0.22
N ASP A 115 9.46 -3.50 -1.11
CA ASP A 115 10.67 -3.81 -1.88
C ASP A 115 11.69 -2.68 -1.72
N ILE A 116 11.27 -1.40 -1.84
CA ILE A 116 12.13 -0.25 -1.59
C ILE A 116 12.73 -0.33 -0.19
N GLN A 117 11.89 -0.47 0.85
CA GLN A 117 12.34 -0.53 2.24
C GLN A 117 13.37 -1.64 2.47
N ALA A 118 13.17 -2.79 1.84
CA ALA A 118 14.11 -3.91 1.91
C ALA A 118 15.43 -3.66 1.16
N THR A 119 15.51 -2.65 0.29
CA THR A 119 16.73 -2.28 -0.44
C THR A 119 17.47 -1.08 0.16
N MET A 120 16.94 -0.47 1.23
CA MET A 120 17.56 0.72 1.84
C MET A 120 18.88 0.42 2.57
N ASP A 121 19.01 -0.80 3.11
CA ASP A 121 20.29 -1.28 3.64
C ASP A 121 20.37 -2.82 3.52
N PRO A 122 21.60 -3.40 3.48
CA PRO A 122 21.79 -4.84 3.33
C PRO A 122 21.18 -5.68 4.46
N ALA A 123 21.14 -5.15 5.69
CA ALA A 123 20.57 -5.87 6.84
C ALA A 123 19.05 -5.94 6.74
N ALA A 124 18.39 -4.87 6.28
CA ALA A 124 16.96 -4.87 5.99
C ALA A 124 16.60 -5.87 4.89
N GLY A 125 17.39 -5.93 3.81
CA GLY A 125 17.21 -6.89 2.73
C GLY A 125 17.32 -8.34 3.19
N GLU A 126 18.34 -8.67 3.94
CA GLU A 126 18.55 -10.03 4.47
C GLU A 126 17.50 -10.41 5.53
N SER A 127 17.05 -9.43 6.34
CA SER A 127 15.94 -9.62 7.27
C SER A 127 14.63 -9.93 6.54
N ALA A 128 14.32 -9.17 5.49
CA ALA A 128 13.15 -9.42 4.64
C ALA A 128 13.23 -10.81 3.99
N ARG A 129 14.39 -11.17 3.42
CA ARG A 129 14.61 -12.50 2.80
C ARG A 129 14.28 -13.62 3.76
N ARG A 130 14.84 -13.57 5.00
CA ARG A 130 14.62 -14.62 6.00
C ARG A 130 13.22 -14.67 6.55
N SER A 131 12.67 -13.51 6.95
CA SER A 131 11.36 -13.46 7.60
C SER A 131 10.20 -13.80 6.66
N LYS A 132 10.37 -13.56 5.36
CA LYS A 132 9.35 -13.82 4.33
C LYS A 132 9.61 -15.09 3.52
N GLY A 133 10.75 -15.78 3.75
CA GLY A 133 11.13 -16.97 2.98
C GLY A 133 11.37 -16.66 1.49
N LEU A 134 11.91 -15.47 1.19
CA LEU A 134 12.18 -15.08 -0.19
C LEU A 134 13.36 -15.90 -0.76
N PRO A 135 13.31 -16.28 -2.05
CA PRO A 135 14.37 -17.06 -2.69
C PRO A 135 15.68 -16.29 -2.81
N GLU A 136 15.63 -14.96 -2.94
CA GLU A 136 16.79 -14.10 -2.99
C GLU A 136 16.58 -12.80 -2.20
N THR A 137 17.67 -12.07 -1.95
CA THR A 137 17.61 -10.77 -1.27
C THR A 137 16.99 -9.73 -2.20
N PRO A 138 15.99 -8.94 -1.74
CA PRO A 138 15.33 -7.94 -2.56
C PRO A 138 16.31 -6.97 -3.24
N SER A 139 16.07 -6.71 -4.51
CA SER A 139 16.83 -5.77 -5.34
C SER A 139 15.91 -5.10 -6.36
N LEU A 140 16.31 -3.93 -6.89
CA LEU A 140 15.55 -3.24 -7.94
C LEU A 140 15.37 -4.14 -9.17
N ARG A 141 16.42 -4.86 -9.57
CA ARG A 141 16.36 -5.78 -10.72
C ARG A 141 15.32 -6.88 -10.49
N TRP A 142 15.37 -7.54 -9.34
CA TRP A 142 14.43 -8.61 -9.01
C TRP A 142 13.00 -8.12 -8.88
N TYR A 143 12.81 -6.92 -8.32
CA TYR A 143 11.50 -6.25 -8.30
C TYR A 143 10.96 -6.05 -9.71
N GLU A 144 11.76 -5.48 -10.62
CA GLU A 144 11.39 -5.23 -12.03
C GLU A 144 11.03 -6.54 -12.76
N GLU A 145 11.80 -7.61 -12.55
CA GLU A 145 11.54 -8.95 -13.09
C GLU A 145 10.23 -9.54 -12.57
N CYS A 146 9.95 -9.43 -11.27
CA CYS A 146 8.69 -9.90 -10.67
C CYS A 146 7.49 -9.09 -11.17
N LEU A 147 7.59 -7.76 -11.21
CA LEU A 147 6.52 -6.89 -11.70
C LEU A 147 6.20 -7.17 -13.16
N ALA A 148 7.22 -7.33 -14.01
CA ALA A 148 7.03 -7.69 -15.42
C ALA A 148 6.30 -9.03 -15.59
N GLN A 149 6.59 -10.01 -14.73
CA GLN A 149 5.86 -11.29 -14.74
C GLN A 149 4.41 -11.14 -14.29
N VAL A 150 4.15 -10.32 -13.25
CA VAL A 150 2.79 -10.01 -12.79
C VAL A 150 1.97 -9.41 -13.92
N VAL A 151 2.50 -8.36 -14.58
CA VAL A 151 1.79 -7.67 -15.67
C VAL A 151 1.53 -8.64 -16.84
N ARG A 152 2.55 -9.36 -17.30
CA ARG A 152 2.41 -10.32 -18.41
C ARG A 152 1.32 -11.33 -18.12
N ARG A 153 1.33 -11.99 -16.94
CA ARG A 153 0.33 -13.02 -16.59
C ARG A 153 -1.09 -12.47 -16.50
N LEU A 154 -1.26 -11.24 -16.01
CA LEU A 154 -2.57 -10.58 -15.98
C LEU A 154 -3.06 -10.28 -17.40
N ARG A 155 -2.19 -9.76 -18.26
CA ARG A 155 -2.53 -9.51 -19.67
C ARG A 155 -2.79 -10.77 -20.47
N ASP A 156 -2.00 -11.83 -20.25
CA ASP A 156 -2.24 -13.16 -20.86
C ASP A 156 -3.60 -13.74 -20.42
N ALA A 157 -4.10 -13.36 -19.23
CA ALA A 157 -5.42 -13.71 -18.76
C ALA A 157 -6.54 -12.78 -19.28
N GLY A 158 -6.21 -11.78 -20.10
CA GLY A 158 -7.17 -10.89 -20.78
C GLY A 158 -7.49 -9.60 -19.99
N ALA A 159 -6.79 -9.30 -18.91
CA ALA A 159 -7.01 -8.08 -18.14
C ALA A 159 -6.28 -6.87 -18.74
N ASP A 160 -6.91 -5.70 -18.71
CA ASP A 160 -6.21 -4.44 -18.88
C ASP A 160 -5.53 -4.05 -17.55
N VAL A 161 -4.25 -3.62 -17.63
CA VAL A 161 -3.42 -3.41 -16.45
C VAL A 161 -2.96 -1.96 -16.37
N ALA A 162 -3.16 -1.36 -15.20
CA ALA A 162 -2.56 -0.07 -14.83
C ALA A 162 -1.56 -0.26 -13.68
N LEU A 163 -0.39 0.38 -13.80
CA LEU A 163 0.67 0.39 -12.80
C LEU A 163 0.77 1.76 -12.14
N CYS A 164 0.48 1.86 -10.85
CA CYS A 164 0.72 3.06 -10.09
C CYS A 164 2.23 3.25 -9.84
N SER A 165 2.76 4.45 -10.04
CA SER A 165 4.03 4.82 -9.41
C SER A 165 3.88 4.81 -7.89
N LEU A 166 4.97 4.50 -7.17
CA LEU A 166 4.97 4.37 -5.72
C LEU A 166 4.97 5.74 -5.06
N PRO A 167 4.14 5.96 -4.04
CA PRO A 167 4.12 7.20 -3.28
C PRO A 167 5.49 7.57 -2.69
N PRO A 168 5.74 8.87 -2.41
CA PRO A 168 6.92 9.28 -1.64
C PRO A 168 7.02 8.56 -0.29
N LEU A 169 8.23 8.33 0.18
CA LEU A 169 8.54 7.92 1.55
C LEU A 169 8.92 9.15 2.37
N GLY A 170 8.18 9.41 3.45
CA GLY A 170 8.30 10.69 4.16
C GLY A 170 7.87 11.87 3.27
N GLN A 171 8.34 13.06 3.59
CA GLN A 171 7.98 14.29 2.88
C GLN A 171 9.17 15.11 2.36
N ASP A 172 10.39 14.68 2.68
CA ASP A 172 11.61 15.22 2.08
C ASP A 172 11.87 14.54 0.73
N LEU A 173 11.47 15.20 -0.35
CA LEU A 173 11.62 14.66 -1.70
C LEU A 173 13.08 14.55 -2.18
N ASP A 174 14.00 15.23 -1.50
CA ASP A 174 15.43 15.26 -1.87
C ASP A 174 16.25 14.24 -1.09
N ASP A 175 15.63 13.51 -0.14
CA ASP A 175 16.32 12.51 0.65
C ASP A 175 16.66 11.22 -0.15
N ALA A 176 17.52 10.37 0.45
CA ALA A 176 17.96 9.11 -0.16
C ALA A 176 16.81 8.12 -0.37
N ALA A 177 15.76 8.15 0.49
CA ALA A 177 14.61 7.27 0.35
C ALA A 177 13.81 7.64 -0.90
N ASN A 178 13.55 8.92 -1.12
CA ASN A 178 12.85 9.39 -2.31
C ASN A 178 13.71 9.30 -3.59
N ALA A 179 15.04 9.39 -3.50
CA ALA A 179 15.89 9.00 -4.61
C ALA A 179 15.68 7.55 -5.01
N ARG A 180 15.58 6.65 -4.03
CA ARG A 180 15.30 5.22 -4.27
C ARG A 180 13.88 4.98 -4.80
N VAL A 181 12.86 5.71 -4.30
CA VAL A 181 11.49 5.67 -4.85
C VAL A 181 11.50 6.00 -6.34
N ARG A 182 12.23 7.07 -6.76
CA ARG A 182 12.33 7.45 -8.18
C ARG A 182 12.97 6.37 -9.05
N GLU A 183 13.99 5.65 -8.55
CA GLU A 183 14.57 4.51 -9.28
C GLU A 183 13.57 3.39 -9.52
N PHE A 184 12.75 3.06 -8.51
CA PHE A 184 11.69 2.06 -8.63
C PHE A 184 10.58 2.54 -9.57
N ASN A 185 10.18 3.80 -9.49
CA ASN A 185 9.18 4.38 -10.39
C ASN A 185 9.66 4.39 -11.86
N ALA A 186 10.93 4.62 -12.09
CA ALA A 186 11.50 4.47 -13.43
C ALA A 186 11.45 3.01 -13.93
N ALA A 187 11.61 2.02 -13.03
CA ALA A 187 11.43 0.61 -13.39
C ALA A 187 9.95 0.30 -13.68
N ILE A 188 9.01 0.83 -12.91
CA ILE A 188 7.56 0.68 -13.15
C ILE A 188 7.21 1.25 -14.54
N ALA A 189 7.70 2.45 -14.88
CA ALA A 189 7.45 3.07 -16.19
C ALA A 189 7.99 2.21 -17.34
N ARG A 190 9.22 1.66 -17.21
CA ARG A 190 9.77 0.72 -18.22
C ARG A 190 8.93 -0.54 -18.37
N VAL A 191 8.46 -1.12 -17.26
CA VAL A 191 7.60 -2.32 -17.31
C VAL A 191 6.26 -1.98 -17.96
N ALA A 192 5.66 -0.82 -17.63
CA ALA A 192 4.42 -0.37 -18.22
C ALA A 192 4.55 -0.23 -19.75
N GLU A 193 5.58 0.48 -20.21
CA GLU A 193 5.87 0.65 -21.65
C GLU A 193 6.11 -0.69 -22.34
N ALA A 194 7.00 -1.52 -21.80
CA ALA A 194 7.39 -2.79 -22.43
C ALA A 194 6.26 -3.83 -22.49
N GLN A 195 5.30 -3.78 -21.56
CA GLN A 195 4.19 -4.71 -21.46
C GLN A 195 2.85 -4.12 -21.98
N GLY A 196 2.84 -2.84 -22.42
CA GLY A 196 1.63 -2.15 -22.85
C GLY A 196 0.60 -1.97 -21.73
N ALA A 197 1.06 -1.72 -20.51
CA ALA A 197 0.22 -1.36 -19.38
C ALA A 197 0.14 0.17 -19.24
N THR A 198 -0.95 0.68 -18.65
CA THR A 198 -1.09 2.11 -18.38
C THR A 198 -0.26 2.50 -17.15
N TYR A 199 0.54 3.58 -17.25
CA TYR A 199 1.26 4.14 -16.11
C TYR A 199 0.37 5.18 -15.41
N LEU A 200 0.16 5.04 -14.10
CA LEU A 200 -0.58 6.01 -13.29
C LEU A 200 0.40 6.84 -12.46
N PRO A 201 0.53 8.16 -12.70
CA PRO A 201 1.56 9.01 -12.12
C PRO A 201 1.24 9.44 -10.67
N VAL A 202 1.09 8.48 -9.75
CA VAL A 202 0.77 8.72 -8.34
C VAL A 202 1.87 9.52 -7.64
N TYR A 203 3.14 9.14 -7.83
CA TYR A 203 4.29 9.85 -7.26
C TYR A 203 4.30 11.31 -7.69
N GLU A 204 4.15 11.54 -8.96
CA GLU A 204 4.24 12.86 -9.59
C GLU A 204 3.16 13.80 -9.05
N ARG A 205 1.93 13.30 -8.90
CA ARG A 205 0.82 14.08 -8.31
C ARG A 205 1.06 14.38 -6.83
N LEU A 206 1.51 13.39 -6.05
CA LEU A 206 1.81 13.56 -4.64
C LEU A 206 3.02 14.48 -4.42
N ALA A 207 4.09 14.30 -5.19
CA ALA A 207 5.28 15.13 -5.12
C ALA A 207 4.99 16.60 -5.48
N THR A 208 4.16 16.84 -6.50
CA THR A 208 3.71 18.19 -6.86
C THR A 208 2.95 18.84 -5.69
N LEU A 209 2.06 18.09 -5.03
CA LEU A 209 1.34 18.59 -3.88
C LEU A 209 2.27 18.90 -2.70
N LEU A 210 3.21 18.00 -2.37
CA LEU A 210 4.23 18.23 -1.33
C LEU A 210 5.09 19.46 -1.63
N ALA A 211 5.57 19.61 -2.87
CA ALA A 211 6.36 20.77 -3.28
C ALA A 211 5.58 22.10 -3.14
N SER A 212 4.27 22.07 -3.34
CA SER A 212 3.42 23.25 -3.17
C SER A 212 3.25 23.72 -1.71
N GLN A 213 3.54 22.86 -0.73
CA GLN A 213 3.48 23.19 0.70
C GLN A 213 4.71 24.00 1.18
N GLY A 214 5.75 24.16 0.36
CA GLY A 214 6.95 24.92 0.66
C GLY A 214 8.12 24.07 1.19
N ALA A 215 9.25 24.75 1.47
CA ALA A 215 10.51 24.10 1.83
C ALA A 215 10.49 23.29 3.17
N ASP A 216 9.47 23.48 3.99
CA ASP A 216 9.28 22.77 5.27
C ASP A 216 8.26 21.63 5.12
N ALA A 217 8.32 20.88 4.03
CA ALA A 217 7.33 19.82 3.71
C ALA A 217 7.26 18.66 4.72
N GLY A 218 7.98 18.72 5.83
CA GLY A 218 7.93 17.75 6.91
C GLY A 218 9.13 16.80 6.95
N PRO A 219 9.11 15.82 7.85
CA PRO A 219 10.28 15.00 8.13
C PRO A 219 10.60 14.01 7.00
N ALA A 220 11.91 13.77 6.81
CA ALA A 220 12.43 12.68 6.01
C ALA A 220 11.98 11.32 6.56
N TRP A 221 11.90 10.33 5.70
CA TRP A 221 11.65 8.94 6.13
C TRP A 221 12.87 8.37 6.88
N THR A 222 12.65 7.83 8.06
CA THR A 222 13.74 7.38 8.95
C THR A 222 14.02 5.88 8.89
N GLY A 223 13.22 5.11 8.17
CA GLY A 223 13.29 3.64 8.19
C GLY A 223 12.72 3.02 9.48
N SER A 224 12.30 3.82 10.44
CA SER A 224 11.71 3.35 11.69
C SER A 224 10.29 2.82 11.49
N TRP A 225 9.94 1.73 12.16
CA TRP A 225 8.57 1.19 12.23
C TRP A 225 7.68 1.91 13.27
N GLU A 226 8.30 2.71 14.16
CA GLU A 226 7.60 3.38 15.27
C GLU A 226 6.47 4.33 14.81
N PRO A 227 6.64 5.18 13.75
CA PRO A 227 5.55 6.01 13.26
C PRO A 227 4.33 5.20 12.83
N GLY A 228 4.53 4.07 12.17
CA GLY A 228 3.46 3.17 11.76
C GLY A 228 2.70 2.56 12.94
N VAL A 229 3.42 2.06 13.95
CA VAL A 229 2.79 1.52 15.17
C VAL A 229 2.03 2.60 15.93
N ARG A 230 2.58 3.82 16.06
CA ARG A 230 1.90 4.95 16.67
C ARG A 230 0.62 5.30 15.89
N SER A 231 0.71 5.41 14.57
CA SER A 231 -0.42 5.70 13.71
C SER A 231 -1.56 4.70 13.91
N LEU A 232 -1.26 3.41 13.88
CA LEU A 232 -2.24 2.35 14.09
C LEU A 232 -2.83 2.37 15.50
N ALA A 233 -2.02 2.63 16.54
CA ALA A 233 -2.51 2.76 17.92
C ALA A 233 -3.44 3.97 18.07
N GLU A 234 -3.07 5.12 17.53
CA GLU A 234 -3.91 6.32 17.56
C GLU A 234 -5.23 6.11 16.82
N HIS A 235 -5.18 5.46 15.66
CA HIS A 235 -6.38 5.16 14.88
C HIS A 235 -7.29 4.16 15.59
N PHE A 236 -6.80 2.97 15.94
CA PHE A 236 -7.64 1.88 16.42
C PHE A 236 -7.99 1.93 17.92
N LEU A 237 -7.14 2.56 18.75
CA LEU A 237 -7.38 2.65 20.19
C LEU A 237 -7.97 3.98 20.63
N LEU A 238 -7.63 5.07 19.92
CA LEU A 238 -8.10 6.41 20.26
C LEU A 238 -9.17 6.95 19.32
N GLY A 239 -9.52 6.18 18.26
CA GLY A 239 -10.57 6.53 17.30
C GLY A 239 -10.24 7.71 16.39
N ARG A 240 -8.95 8.09 16.25
CA ARG A 240 -8.54 9.19 15.38
C ARG A 240 -8.60 8.79 13.92
N SER A 241 -8.97 9.72 13.04
CA SER A 241 -8.79 9.52 11.60
C SER A 241 -7.31 9.50 11.23
N PHE A 242 -6.95 8.92 10.09
CA PHE A 242 -5.57 8.97 9.58
C PHE A 242 -5.14 10.41 9.28
N ASP A 243 -6.08 11.30 8.90
CA ASP A 243 -5.81 12.72 8.69
C ASP A 243 -5.43 13.44 10.00
N GLU A 244 -6.16 13.15 11.10
CA GLU A 244 -5.82 13.68 12.42
C GLU A 244 -4.46 13.18 12.92
N VAL A 245 -4.13 11.91 12.63
CA VAL A 245 -2.81 11.33 12.95
C VAL A 245 -1.71 12.00 12.13
N ALA A 246 -1.92 12.19 10.82
CA ALA A 246 -1.00 12.87 9.92
C ALA A 246 -0.72 14.31 10.39
N ALA A 247 -1.77 15.09 10.65
CA ALA A 247 -1.66 16.47 11.13
C ALA A 247 -0.86 16.56 12.45
N ARG A 248 -1.08 15.63 13.39
CA ARG A 248 -0.35 15.56 14.67
C ARG A 248 1.12 15.18 14.49
N ALA A 249 1.44 14.42 13.44
CA ALA A 249 2.81 14.06 13.09
C ALA A 249 3.53 15.13 12.25
N GLY A 250 2.84 16.24 11.90
CA GLY A 250 3.36 17.26 10.98
C GLY A 250 3.46 16.75 9.54
N LEU A 251 2.63 15.78 9.16
CA LEU A 251 2.58 15.17 7.85
C LEU A 251 1.30 15.61 7.09
N VAL A 252 1.36 15.67 5.77
CA VAL A 252 0.30 16.23 4.90
C VAL A 252 -0.43 15.15 4.09
N LEU A 253 0.25 14.07 3.71
CA LEU A 253 -0.28 13.03 2.82
C LEU A 253 -0.27 11.64 3.47
N SER A 254 0.26 11.54 4.68
CA SER A 254 0.57 10.26 5.28
C SER A 254 0.50 10.33 6.80
N PRO A 255 -0.12 9.35 7.48
CA PRO A 255 -0.11 9.31 8.94
C PRO A 255 1.24 8.86 9.54
N ASP A 256 2.14 8.27 8.74
CA ASP A 256 3.37 7.63 9.22
C ASP A 256 4.57 7.74 8.26
N GLY A 257 4.41 8.45 7.14
CA GLY A 257 5.45 8.60 6.11
C GLY A 257 5.48 7.45 5.08
N VAL A 258 4.53 6.51 5.12
CA VAL A 258 4.44 5.35 4.21
C VAL A 258 3.02 5.17 3.68
N HIS A 259 2.04 5.11 4.57
CA HIS A 259 0.64 4.91 4.25
C HIS A 259 -0.04 6.24 3.90
N LEU A 260 -1.18 6.18 3.24
CA LEU A 260 -1.86 7.38 2.74
C LEU A 260 -2.99 7.83 3.68
N ASP A 261 -3.09 9.14 3.88
CA ASP A 261 -4.25 9.80 4.44
C ASP A 261 -5.37 9.98 3.38
N THR A 262 -6.42 10.72 3.70
CA THR A 262 -7.55 10.95 2.78
C THR A 262 -7.10 11.64 1.48
N THR A 263 -6.21 12.62 1.55
CA THR A 263 -5.73 13.36 0.38
C THR A 263 -4.87 12.46 -0.52
N GLY A 264 -3.91 11.74 0.06
CA GLY A 264 -3.07 10.81 -0.69
C GLY A 264 -3.86 9.67 -1.33
N ALA A 265 -4.82 9.09 -0.59
CA ALA A 265 -5.69 8.02 -1.08
C ALA A 265 -6.63 8.52 -2.20
N ALA A 266 -7.12 9.76 -2.11
CA ALA A 266 -7.97 10.36 -3.13
C ALA A 266 -7.24 10.48 -4.47
N ILE A 267 -5.97 10.90 -4.47
CA ILE A 267 -5.15 10.98 -5.70
C ILE A 267 -5.02 9.61 -6.38
N VAL A 268 -4.77 8.55 -5.60
CA VAL A 268 -4.72 7.18 -6.17
C VAL A 268 -6.07 6.79 -6.76
N ALA A 269 -7.17 7.08 -6.05
CA ALA A 269 -8.51 6.76 -6.51
C ALA A 269 -8.92 7.55 -7.76
N ASP A 270 -8.52 8.84 -7.86
CA ASP A 270 -8.82 9.67 -9.02
C ASP A 270 -8.10 9.15 -10.28
N LEU A 271 -6.79 8.90 -10.20
CA LEU A 271 -6.01 8.33 -11.30
C LEU A 271 -6.50 6.95 -11.75
N ALA A 272 -6.90 6.11 -10.78
CA ALA A 272 -7.48 4.81 -11.12
C ALA A 272 -8.87 4.96 -11.77
N ALA A 273 -9.70 5.93 -11.35
CA ALA A 273 -10.99 6.20 -11.98
C ALA A 273 -10.83 6.76 -13.40
N GLU A 274 -9.84 7.62 -13.65
CA GLU A 274 -9.47 8.11 -14.99
C GLU A 274 -9.13 6.94 -15.92
N PHE A 275 -8.26 6.03 -15.48
CA PHE A 275 -7.96 4.80 -16.24
C PHE A 275 -9.20 3.97 -16.56
N LEU A 276 -10.12 3.79 -15.60
CA LEU A 276 -11.34 3.01 -15.78
C LEU A 276 -12.38 3.67 -16.68
N SER A 277 -12.30 5.00 -16.85
CA SER A 277 -13.16 5.77 -17.78
C SER A 277 -12.65 5.72 -19.23
N GLY A 278 -11.43 5.24 -19.46
CA GLY A 278 -10.74 5.30 -20.76
C GLY A 278 -10.14 6.67 -21.05
N ASP A 279 -10.11 7.57 -20.07
CA ASP A 279 -9.43 8.87 -20.17
C ASP A 279 -7.91 8.66 -19.99
N ASP A 280 -7.09 9.28 -20.85
CA ASP A 280 -5.63 9.15 -20.75
C ASP A 280 -5.11 9.97 -19.54
N PRO A 281 -4.58 9.35 -18.48
CA PRO A 281 -4.13 10.07 -17.28
C PRO A 281 -2.83 10.88 -17.49
N VAL A 282 -2.25 10.86 -18.70
CA VAL A 282 -0.98 11.53 -19.05
C VAL A 282 -1.21 12.79 -19.90
N GLY A 283 -2.47 13.11 -20.27
CA GLY A 283 -2.81 14.28 -21.10
C GLY A 283 -3.16 15.49 -20.24
N ASP A 284 -2.19 16.31 -19.89
CA ASP A 284 -2.09 17.80 -19.86
C ASP A 284 -0.91 18.25 -19.00
#